data_7eaa66516e97e4ff40151cf09a111dcd
#
_entry.id   7eaa66516e97e4ff40151cf09a111dcd
#
_cell.length_a   1.000
_cell.length_b   1.000
_cell.length_c   1.000
_cell.angle_alpha   90.00
_cell.angle_beta   90.00
_cell.angle_gamma   90.00
#
_symmetry.space_group_name_H-M   'P 1'
#
loop_
_entity.id
_entity.type
_entity.pdbx_description
1 polymer ?
#
loop_
_entity_poly.entity_id
_entity_poly.type
_entity_poly.pdbx_seq_one_letter_code
_entity_poly.pdbx_strand_id
1 'polypeptide(L)'
;MIRTTRTKGGLLILAIIIGLIIGILVPVQTSVNTRLRGIVGSPFLASLLSFSIGTVFLIVLTLFVERNFSLNPGVWSEPGWIWIGGVLGVIFLTGNILLFPRIGGVQTVIMPIFGQGLMGLLIDNF
;
A
#
# COMPACT_ATOMS: atom_id res chain seq x y z
N MET A 1 1.67 -8.36 35.73
CA MET A 1 0.96 -9.30 34.83
C MET A 1 -0.33 -8.73 34.27
N ILE A 2 -1.18 -8.13 35.08
CA ILE A 2 -2.44 -7.52 34.63
C ILE A 2 -2.22 -6.30 33.74
N ARG A 3 -1.18 -5.50 34.01
CA ARG A 3 -0.81 -4.33 33.19
C ARG A 3 -0.36 -4.71 31.77
N THR A 4 0.37 -5.82 31.60
CA THR A 4 0.88 -6.26 30.28
C THR A 4 -0.23 -6.78 29.37
N THR A 5 -1.22 -7.48 29.93
CA THR A 5 -2.37 -7.97 29.17
C THR A 5 -3.30 -6.84 28.75
N ARG A 6 -3.47 -5.83 29.59
CA ARG A 6 -4.29 -4.66 29.29
C ARG A 6 -3.65 -3.79 28.21
N THR A 7 -2.32 -3.63 28.24
CA THR A 7 -1.57 -2.88 27.22
C THR A 7 -1.57 -3.62 25.88
N LYS A 8 -1.43 -4.97 25.89
CA LYS A 8 -1.52 -5.79 24.68
C LYS A 8 -2.91 -5.74 24.05
N GLY A 9 -3.98 -5.75 24.87
CA GLY A 9 -5.35 -5.63 24.39
C GLY A 9 -5.61 -4.26 23.77
N GLY A 10 -5.14 -3.18 24.39
CA GLY A 10 -5.25 -1.83 23.86
C GLY A 10 -4.49 -1.63 22.56
N LEU A 11 -3.27 -2.18 22.44
CA LEU A 11 -2.48 -2.15 21.22
C LEU A 11 -3.13 -2.95 20.10
N LEU A 12 -3.74 -4.09 20.43
CA LEU A 12 -4.44 -4.91 19.44
C LEU A 12 -5.66 -4.18 18.89
N ILE A 13 -6.46 -3.54 19.75
CA ILE A 13 -7.62 -2.76 19.32
C ILE A 13 -7.17 -1.60 18.42
N LEU A 14 -6.12 -0.89 18.81
CA LEU A 14 -5.57 0.20 18.01
C LEU A 14 -5.09 -0.30 16.64
N ALA A 15 -4.39 -1.44 16.59
CA ALA A 15 -3.94 -2.05 15.35
C ALA A 15 -5.11 -2.42 14.44
N ILE A 16 -6.19 -2.97 14.98
CA ILE A 16 -7.40 -3.32 14.23
C ILE A 16 -8.03 -2.07 13.63
N ILE A 17 -8.16 -0.99 14.42
CA ILE A 17 -8.74 0.27 13.95
C ILE A 17 -7.90 0.86 12.83
N ILE A 18 -6.59 0.90 12.98
CA ILE A 18 -5.66 1.38 11.95
C ILE A 18 -5.77 0.53 10.68
N GLY A 19 -5.83 -0.79 10.83
CA GLY A 19 -6.00 -1.70 9.70
C GLY A 19 -7.29 -1.46 8.93
N LEU A 20 -8.40 -1.21 9.64
CA LEU A 20 -9.68 -0.89 9.01
C LEU A 20 -9.61 0.43 8.24
N ILE A 21 -8.98 1.46 8.82
CA ILE A 21 -8.81 2.76 8.17
C ILE A 21 -7.97 2.61 6.90
N ILE A 22 -6.85 1.89 6.97
CA ILE A 22 -5.99 1.60 5.81
C ILE A 22 -6.79 0.86 4.73
N GLY A 23 -7.60 -0.12 5.14
CA GLY A 23 -8.44 -0.88 4.23
C GLY A 23 -9.46 -0.02 3.49
N ILE A 24 -10.03 0.99 4.16
CA ILE A 24 -10.97 1.94 3.55
C ILE A 24 -10.26 2.79 2.49
N LEU A 25 -8.99 3.15 2.70
CA LEU A 25 -8.24 3.99 1.78
C LEU A 25 -7.97 3.29 0.44
N VAL A 26 -7.87 1.97 0.42
CA VAL A 26 -7.55 1.22 -0.82
C VAL A 26 -8.62 1.39 -1.90
N PRO A 27 -9.92 1.15 -1.65
CA PRO A 27 -10.93 1.37 -2.69
C PRO A 27 -11.11 2.85 -3.03
N VAL A 28 -10.91 3.76 -2.09
CA VAL A 28 -10.92 5.20 -2.37
C VAL A 28 -9.81 5.54 -3.35
N GLN A 29 -8.59 5.09 -3.09
CA GLN A 29 -7.44 5.30 -3.98
C GLN A 29 -7.72 4.74 -5.38
N THR A 30 -8.22 3.51 -5.46
CA THR A 30 -8.52 2.86 -6.73
C THR A 30 -9.58 3.63 -7.51
N SER A 31 -10.62 4.11 -6.83
CA SER A 31 -11.69 4.91 -7.43
C SER A 31 -11.14 6.23 -8.00
N VAL A 32 -10.34 6.93 -7.22
CA VAL A 32 -9.70 8.19 -7.65
C VAL A 32 -8.81 7.95 -8.87
N ASN A 33 -7.99 6.91 -8.84
CA ASN A 33 -7.08 6.60 -9.95
C ASN A 33 -7.83 6.10 -11.19
N THR A 34 -8.96 5.42 -11.03
CA THR A 34 -9.83 5.04 -12.16
C THR A 34 -10.41 6.28 -12.83
N ARG A 35 -10.80 7.26 -12.05
CA ARG A 35 -11.24 8.56 -12.57
C ARG A 35 -10.11 9.26 -13.33
N LEU A 36 -8.92 9.27 -12.75
CA LEU A 36 -7.73 9.86 -13.37
C LEU A 36 -7.42 9.18 -14.71
N ARG A 37 -7.51 7.85 -14.76
CA ARG A 37 -7.37 7.09 -16.00
C ARG A 37 -8.32 7.59 -17.08
N GLY A 38 -9.57 7.85 -16.75
CA GLY A 38 -10.56 8.37 -17.69
C GLY A 38 -10.18 9.72 -18.27
N ILE A 39 -9.46 10.54 -17.51
CA ILE A 39 -9.03 11.87 -17.94
C ILE A 39 -7.74 11.79 -18.75
N VAL A 40 -6.74 11.01 -18.31
CA VAL A 40 -5.43 10.94 -18.99
C VAL A 40 -5.39 9.90 -20.11
N GLY A 41 -6.37 9.01 -20.18
CA GLY A 41 -6.50 8.05 -21.28
C GLY A 41 -5.69 6.77 -21.14
N SER A 42 -4.96 6.58 -20.02
CA SER A 42 -4.12 5.40 -19.84
C SER A 42 -4.03 5.00 -18.36
N PRO A 43 -4.19 3.70 -18.03
CA PRO A 43 -3.98 3.24 -16.65
C PRO A 43 -2.53 3.39 -16.21
N PHE A 44 -1.57 3.25 -17.12
CA PHE A 44 -0.15 3.42 -16.80
C PHE A 44 0.18 4.88 -16.48
N LEU A 45 -0.36 5.82 -17.24
CA LEU A 45 -0.21 7.26 -16.96
C LEU A 45 -0.88 7.64 -15.64
N ALA A 46 -2.05 7.08 -15.35
CA ALA A 46 -2.71 7.34 -14.08
C ALA A 46 -1.85 6.85 -12.90
N SER A 47 -1.30 5.65 -12.99
CA SER A 47 -0.39 5.12 -11.98
C SER A 47 0.87 5.96 -11.85
N LEU A 48 1.47 6.35 -12.99
CA LEU A 48 2.68 7.18 -13.00
C LEU A 48 2.45 8.51 -12.27
N LEU A 49 1.37 9.20 -12.60
CA LEU A 49 1.03 10.48 -11.97
C LEU A 49 0.75 10.30 -10.49
N SER A 50 -0.01 9.27 -10.13
CA SER A 50 -0.36 8.99 -8.75
C SER A 50 0.87 8.69 -7.89
N PHE A 51 1.77 7.83 -8.38
CA PHE A 51 3.01 7.52 -7.67
C PHE A 51 3.98 8.69 -7.64
N SER A 52 3.99 9.52 -8.68
CA SER A 52 4.81 10.74 -8.69
C SER A 52 4.36 11.72 -7.61
N ILE A 53 3.06 11.92 -7.48
CA ILE A 53 2.47 12.75 -6.41
C ILE A 53 2.79 12.13 -5.05
N GLY A 54 2.65 10.82 -4.93
CA GLY A 54 3.01 10.10 -3.71
C GLY A 54 4.48 10.25 -3.35
N THR A 55 5.37 10.23 -4.34
CA THR A 55 6.80 10.43 -4.13
C THR A 55 7.08 11.83 -3.58
N VAL A 56 6.48 12.86 -4.18
CA VAL A 56 6.64 14.24 -3.70
C VAL A 56 6.12 14.37 -2.26
N PHE A 57 4.97 13.79 -1.99
CA PHE A 57 4.39 13.78 -0.65
C PHE A 57 5.32 13.11 0.38
N LEU A 58 5.90 11.96 0.02
CA LEU A 58 6.85 11.26 0.88
C LEU A 58 8.15 12.04 1.10
N ILE A 59 8.63 12.75 0.08
CA ILE A 59 9.79 13.64 0.23
C ILE A 59 9.49 14.70 1.29
N VAL A 60 8.33 15.35 1.19
CA VAL A 60 7.93 16.38 2.14
C VAL A 60 7.80 15.79 3.55
N LEU A 61 7.12 14.65 3.70
CA LEU A 61 6.97 13.98 4.98
C LEU A 61 8.33 13.59 5.58
N THR A 62 9.22 13.05 4.78
CA THR A 62 10.55 12.65 5.23
C THR A 62 11.34 13.84 5.75
N LEU A 63 11.25 14.98 5.08
CA LEU A 63 11.91 16.21 5.54
C LEU A 63 11.36 16.70 6.87
N PHE A 64 10.05 16.59 7.10
CA PHE A 64 9.42 17.02 8.36
C PHE A 64 9.66 16.05 9.50
N VAL A 65 9.58 14.75 9.23
CA VAL A 65 9.63 13.71 10.28
C VAL A 65 11.06 13.28 10.57
N GLU A 66 11.82 12.98 9.55
CA GLU A 66 13.18 12.43 9.68
C GLU A 66 14.26 13.50 9.62
N ARG A 67 13.96 14.62 9.02
CA ARG A 67 14.84 15.78 8.85
C ARG A 67 16.13 15.54 8.06
N ASN A 68 16.35 14.32 7.56
CA ASN A 68 17.47 14.02 6.69
C ASN A 68 17.13 12.84 5.76
N PHE A 69 17.96 12.62 4.75
CA PHE A 69 17.83 11.52 3.79
C PHE A 69 18.97 10.52 3.92
N SER A 70 19.60 10.42 5.11
CA SER A 70 20.71 9.49 5.26
C SER A 70 20.23 8.05 5.25
N LEU A 71 20.74 7.27 4.31
CA LEU A 71 20.51 5.85 4.21
C LEU A 71 21.57 5.10 5.00
N ASN A 72 21.17 4.00 5.65
CA ASN A 72 22.13 3.11 6.25
C ASN A 72 23.04 2.53 5.16
N PRO A 73 24.38 2.69 5.25
CA PRO A 73 25.29 2.17 4.22
C PRO A 73 25.14 0.68 3.95
N GLY A 74 24.68 -0.10 4.92
CA GLY A 74 24.41 -1.53 4.76
C GLY A 74 23.34 -1.86 3.73
N VAL A 75 22.48 -0.91 3.36
CA VAL A 75 21.44 -1.13 2.37
C VAL A 75 22.00 -1.50 1.00
N TRP A 76 23.18 -1.04 0.66
CA TRP A 76 23.81 -1.29 -0.63
C TRP A 76 24.37 -2.71 -0.76
N SER A 77 24.59 -3.40 0.37
CA SER A 77 25.05 -4.79 0.38
C SER A 77 23.88 -5.78 0.43
N GLU A 78 22.64 -5.32 0.53
CA GLU A 78 21.49 -6.19 0.52
C GLU A 78 21.16 -6.72 -0.88
N PRO A 79 20.47 -7.88 -0.98
CA PRO A 79 20.04 -8.40 -2.27
C PRO A 79 19.14 -7.42 -3.01
N GLY A 80 19.23 -7.42 -4.35
CA GLY A 80 18.45 -6.52 -5.20
C GLY A 80 16.93 -6.66 -5.05
N TRP A 81 16.44 -7.82 -4.59
CA TRP A 81 15.00 -8.05 -4.45
C TRP A 81 14.33 -7.17 -3.39
N ILE A 82 15.09 -6.57 -2.47
CA ILE A 82 14.50 -5.64 -1.49
C ILE A 82 13.95 -4.37 -2.14
N TRP A 83 14.35 -4.08 -3.36
CA TRP A 83 13.93 -2.87 -4.10
C TRP A 83 12.69 -3.09 -4.97
N ILE A 84 12.17 -4.33 -5.04
CA ILE A 84 11.03 -4.64 -5.93
C ILE A 84 9.68 -4.17 -5.39
N GLY A 85 9.62 -3.73 -4.13
CA GLY A 85 8.35 -3.28 -3.53
C GLY A 85 7.63 -2.24 -4.36
N GLY A 86 8.36 -1.26 -4.90
CA GLY A 86 7.79 -0.24 -5.77
C GLY A 86 7.20 -0.82 -7.06
N VAL A 87 7.89 -1.78 -7.67
CA VAL A 87 7.40 -2.46 -8.88
C VAL A 87 6.13 -3.25 -8.57
N LEU A 88 6.10 -3.97 -7.46
CA LEU A 88 4.91 -4.70 -7.01
C LEU A 88 3.75 -3.75 -6.76
N GLY A 89 4.01 -2.57 -6.19
CA GLY A 89 3.00 -1.54 -5.99
C GLY A 89 2.42 -1.03 -7.31
N VAL A 90 3.26 -0.85 -8.32
CA VAL A 90 2.81 -0.45 -9.67
C VAL A 90 1.88 -1.51 -10.27
N ILE A 91 2.26 -2.79 -10.18
CA ILE A 91 1.45 -3.89 -10.67
C ILE A 91 0.10 -3.93 -9.97
N PHE A 92 0.10 -3.79 -8.64
CA PHE A 92 -1.10 -3.80 -7.82
C PHE A 92 -2.04 -2.63 -8.18
N LEU A 93 -1.52 -1.41 -8.18
CA LEU A 93 -2.34 -0.23 -8.48
C LEU A 93 -2.88 -0.26 -9.91
N THR A 94 -2.03 -0.53 -10.88
CA THR A 94 -2.42 -0.57 -12.30
C THR A 94 -3.43 -1.68 -12.54
N GLY A 95 -3.23 -2.84 -11.92
CA GLY A 95 -4.18 -3.96 -11.97
C GLY A 95 -5.54 -3.57 -11.41
N ASN A 96 -5.58 -2.91 -10.28
CA ASN A 96 -6.83 -2.44 -9.67
C ASN A 96 -7.55 -1.41 -10.55
N ILE A 97 -6.82 -0.50 -11.16
CA ILE A 97 -7.39 0.49 -12.10
C ILE A 97 -8.04 -0.21 -13.29
N LEU A 98 -7.41 -1.28 -13.78
CA LEU A 98 -7.95 -2.07 -14.90
C LEU A 98 -9.19 -2.88 -14.51
N LEU A 99 -9.18 -3.45 -13.30
CA LEU A 99 -10.26 -4.31 -12.83
C LEU A 99 -11.49 -3.52 -12.38
N PHE A 100 -11.30 -2.36 -11.77
CA PHE A 100 -12.38 -1.60 -11.15
C PHE A 100 -13.57 -1.36 -12.08
N PRO A 101 -13.38 -0.86 -13.32
CA PRO A 101 -14.52 -0.66 -14.22
C PRO A 101 -15.08 -1.96 -14.79
N ARG A 102 -14.35 -3.08 -14.71
CA ARG A 102 -14.79 -4.36 -15.29
C ARG A 102 -15.61 -5.21 -14.33
N ILE A 103 -15.19 -5.30 -13.07
CA ILE A 103 -15.82 -6.18 -12.08
C ILE A 103 -16.45 -5.41 -10.92
N GLY A 104 -16.33 -4.09 -10.90
CA GLY A 104 -16.92 -3.23 -9.86
C GLY A 104 -16.06 -3.09 -8.62
N GLY A 105 -16.43 -2.13 -7.78
CA GLY A 105 -15.65 -1.78 -6.59
C GLY A 105 -15.57 -2.89 -5.56
N VAL A 106 -16.68 -3.58 -5.31
CA VAL A 106 -16.71 -4.64 -4.29
C VAL A 106 -15.80 -5.79 -4.65
N GLN A 107 -15.88 -6.30 -5.88
CA GLN A 107 -15.06 -7.44 -6.30
C GLN A 107 -13.59 -7.07 -6.46
N THR A 108 -13.30 -5.86 -6.90
CA THR A 108 -11.92 -5.37 -7.00
C THR A 108 -11.25 -5.31 -5.61
N VAL A 109 -12.02 -5.10 -4.56
CA VAL A 109 -11.52 -5.14 -3.17
C VAL A 109 -11.40 -6.58 -2.67
N ILE A 110 -12.45 -7.40 -2.87
CA ILE A 110 -12.53 -8.75 -2.29
C ILE A 110 -11.50 -9.70 -2.89
N MET A 111 -11.32 -9.69 -4.22
CA MET A 111 -10.38 -10.60 -4.88
C MET A 111 -8.94 -10.46 -4.38
N PRO A 112 -8.37 -9.24 -4.31
CA PRO A 112 -7.04 -9.07 -3.73
C PRO A 112 -6.94 -9.48 -2.27
N ILE A 113 -8.00 -9.33 -1.48
CA ILE A 113 -8.01 -9.74 -0.07
C ILE A 113 -7.76 -11.25 0.04
N PHE A 114 -8.40 -12.06 -0.80
CA PHE A 114 -8.14 -13.51 -0.82
C PHE A 114 -6.68 -13.81 -1.17
N GLY A 115 -6.13 -13.15 -2.18
CA GLY A 115 -4.73 -13.30 -2.55
C GLY A 115 -3.79 -12.89 -1.43
N GLN A 116 -4.07 -11.78 -0.78
CA GLN A 116 -3.29 -11.29 0.37
C GLN A 116 -3.34 -12.27 1.54
N GLY A 117 -4.51 -12.83 1.82
CA GLY A 117 -4.67 -13.81 2.89
C GLY A 117 -3.88 -15.09 2.63
N LEU A 118 -3.97 -15.62 1.41
CA LEU A 118 -3.21 -16.81 1.02
C LEU A 118 -1.71 -16.60 1.11
N MET A 119 -1.22 -15.48 0.57
CA MET A 119 0.21 -15.16 0.61
C MET A 119 0.68 -14.89 2.03
N GLY A 120 -0.14 -14.22 2.85
CA GLY A 120 0.15 -13.99 4.26
C GLY A 120 0.35 -15.30 5.03
N LEU A 121 -0.52 -16.29 4.78
CA LEU A 121 -0.37 -17.61 5.38
C LEU A 121 0.94 -18.28 4.97
N LEU A 122 1.31 -18.18 3.70
CA LEU A 122 2.57 -18.74 3.20
C LEU A 122 3.78 -18.05 3.83
N ILE A 123 3.76 -16.74 3.95
CA ILE A 123 4.86 -15.96 4.55
C ILE A 123 4.98 -16.28 6.03
N ASP A 124 3.87 -16.37 6.76
CA ASP A 124 3.89 -16.65 8.20
C ASP A 124 4.37 -18.07 8.54
N ASN A 125 4.25 -19.01 7.59
CA ASN A 125 4.71 -20.38 7.76
C ASN A 125 6.16 -20.61 7.32
N PHE A 126 6.78 -19.63 6.78
CA PHE A 126 8.20 -19.61 6.41
C PHE A 126 8.94 -18.53 7.18
#